data_a060a83ca0d05eaf6cb1fe2d87ce81e2
#
_entry.id   a060a83ca0d05eaf6cb1fe2d87ce81e2
#
_cell.length_a   1.000
_cell.length_b   1.000
_cell.length_c   1.000
_cell.angle_alpha   90.00
_cell.angle_beta   90.00
_cell.angle_gamma   90.00
#
_symmetry.space_group_name_H-M   'P 1'
#
loop_
_entity.id
_entity.type
_entity.pdbx_description
1 polymer ?
#
loop_
_entity_poly.entity_id
_entity_poly.type
_entity_poly.pdbx_seq_one_letter_code
_entity_poly.pdbx_strand_id
1 'polypeptide(L)'
;SDLSAWLTEFSLVRNIGFAALFVFLTVLIISAGVEQGIEKWSSRLMPSLFILMIALIIYVLTQDGAMEGLRHYLVPDFSQITSPKLIVSAMGQAFFSMSLGVGTMLVYGSYIREDENLPVVGALVTLTDTSVAFLAGLLVLPAIFVAQNLGVTIYSDSGSLIAGPDLIFQVLPALFEGMGVAGLFVGFAFFILMSIAAVTSSISMLEVPVSYAVEAHKVNRNKATWLIGLIVFAISSAICLNFDTLFGFVITMTTERAQPLLSMMVCIFAGWVFYRNTILQELKSGNPNVEHGMFWKIWPVYVKFFCPALILLTFAQGF
;
A
#
# COMPACT_ATOMS: atom_id res chain seq x y z
N SER A 1 -14.11 25.96 7.68
CA SER A 1 -13.02 26.87 8.09
C SER A 1 -11.97 27.00 7.02
N ASP A 2 -11.06 27.95 7.20
CA ASP A 2 -9.99 28.25 6.23
C ASP A 2 -9.06 27.05 5.98
N LEU A 3 -8.91 26.14 6.96
CA LEU A 3 -8.04 24.98 6.83
C LEU A 3 -8.65 23.88 5.92
N SER A 4 -9.92 23.56 6.10
CA SER A 4 -10.60 22.59 5.25
C SER A 4 -10.71 23.08 3.81
N ALA A 5 -11.03 24.36 3.62
CA ALA A 5 -11.02 25.00 2.31
C ALA A 5 -9.62 24.98 1.69
N TRP A 6 -8.58 25.28 2.46
CA TRP A 6 -7.20 25.24 1.98
C TRP A 6 -6.73 23.84 1.58
N LEU A 7 -7.19 22.78 2.26
CA LEU A 7 -6.86 21.38 1.94
C LEU A 7 -7.58 20.89 0.68
N THR A 8 -8.84 21.32 0.50
CA THR A 8 -9.69 20.86 -0.62
C THR A 8 -9.53 21.72 -1.88
N GLU A 9 -9.14 23.00 -1.74
CA GLU A 9 -8.92 23.87 -2.88
C GLU A 9 -7.71 23.41 -3.69
N PHE A 10 -7.92 23.13 -4.97
CA PHE A 10 -6.85 22.71 -5.87
C PHE A 10 -5.92 23.89 -6.16
N SER A 11 -4.65 23.78 -5.76
CA SER A 11 -3.60 24.75 -6.06
C SER A 11 -2.43 24.07 -6.76
N LEU A 12 -2.28 24.33 -8.05
CA LEU A 12 -1.25 23.73 -8.89
C LEU A 12 0.17 23.95 -8.31
N VAL A 13 0.48 25.20 -7.94
CA VAL A 13 1.80 25.55 -7.40
C VAL A 13 2.10 24.80 -6.10
N ARG A 14 1.12 24.75 -5.20
CA ARG A 14 1.23 24.04 -3.94
C ARG A 14 1.42 22.52 -4.17
N ASN A 15 0.61 21.93 -5.02
CA ASN A 15 0.66 20.49 -5.30
C ASN A 15 1.97 20.08 -5.97
N ILE A 16 2.46 20.84 -6.96
CA ILE A 16 3.76 20.60 -7.56
C ILE A 16 4.90 20.82 -6.56
N GLY A 17 4.81 21.84 -5.71
CA GLY A 17 5.82 22.11 -4.68
C GLY A 17 5.94 20.97 -3.66
N PHE A 18 4.82 20.44 -3.17
CA PHE A 18 4.84 19.29 -2.27
C PHE A 18 5.25 18.00 -2.99
N ALA A 19 4.84 17.79 -4.24
CA ALA A 19 5.31 16.66 -5.04
C ALA A 19 6.83 16.70 -5.24
N ALA A 20 7.40 17.88 -5.51
CA ALA A 20 8.85 18.05 -5.61
C ALA A 20 9.56 17.71 -4.31
N LEU A 21 9.07 18.22 -3.18
CA LEU A 21 9.63 17.90 -1.85
C LEU A 21 9.55 16.40 -1.56
N PHE A 22 8.41 15.77 -1.84
CA PHE A 22 8.18 14.36 -1.58
C PHE A 22 9.10 13.47 -2.43
N VAL A 23 9.19 13.72 -3.74
CA VAL A 23 10.09 12.99 -4.64
C VAL A 23 11.55 13.23 -4.24
N PHE A 24 11.93 14.45 -3.88
CA PHE A 24 13.27 14.76 -3.42
C PHE A 24 13.67 13.96 -2.18
N LEU A 25 12.79 13.86 -1.17
CA LEU A 25 13.03 13.05 0.03
C LEU A 25 13.19 11.57 -0.32
N THR A 26 12.31 11.05 -1.19
CA THR A 26 12.38 9.66 -1.67
C THR A 26 13.72 9.38 -2.36
N VAL A 27 14.11 10.25 -3.29
CA VAL A 27 15.37 10.15 -4.04
C VAL A 27 16.59 10.21 -3.11
N LEU A 28 16.59 11.10 -2.12
CA LEU A 28 17.68 11.18 -1.13
C LEU A 28 17.86 9.87 -0.37
N ILE A 29 16.76 9.26 0.07
CA ILE A 29 16.82 8.00 0.83
C ILE A 29 17.35 6.87 -0.05
N ILE A 30 16.84 6.72 -1.27
CA ILE A 30 17.25 5.66 -2.19
C ILE A 30 18.70 5.84 -2.66
N SER A 31 19.12 7.08 -2.90
CA SER A 31 20.50 7.38 -3.33
C SER A 31 21.56 6.96 -2.31
N ALA A 32 21.20 6.93 -1.02
CA ALA A 32 22.07 6.44 0.05
C ALA A 32 22.29 4.91 0.03
N GLY A 33 21.56 4.18 -0.80
CA GLY A 33 21.68 2.72 -0.96
C GLY A 33 20.70 1.93 -0.11
N VAL A 34 20.81 0.60 -0.17
CA VAL A 34 19.89 -0.32 0.54
C VAL A 34 20.07 -0.21 2.05
N GLU A 35 21.27 -0.46 2.57
CA GLU A 35 21.54 -0.49 4.01
C GLU A 35 21.43 0.89 4.68
N GLN A 36 22.11 1.91 4.13
CA GLN A 36 22.18 3.26 4.72
C GLN A 36 20.95 4.12 4.42
N GLY A 37 20.23 3.80 3.37
CA GLY A 37 19.00 4.49 2.94
C GLY A 37 17.77 3.72 3.34
N ILE A 38 17.38 2.74 2.55
CA ILE A 38 16.10 2.04 2.63
C ILE A 38 15.92 1.36 3.99
N GLU A 39 16.83 0.47 4.37
CA GLU A 39 16.74 -0.30 5.61
C GLU A 39 16.76 0.61 6.84
N LYS A 40 17.72 1.53 6.90
CA LYS A 40 17.89 2.47 8.02
C LYS A 40 16.66 3.34 8.24
N TRP A 41 16.05 3.88 7.18
CA TRP A 41 14.87 4.71 7.29
C TRP A 41 13.61 3.90 7.57
N SER A 42 13.43 2.76 6.90
CA SER A 42 12.28 1.89 7.13
C SER A 42 12.26 1.34 8.56
N SER A 43 13.41 0.90 9.09
CA SER A 43 13.52 0.38 10.47
C SER A 43 13.23 1.43 11.55
N ARG A 44 13.33 2.73 11.24
CA ARG A 44 12.95 3.83 12.15
C ARG A 44 11.52 4.32 11.96
N LEU A 45 11.10 4.45 10.71
CA LEU A 45 9.79 4.99 10.37
C LEU A 45 8.65 4.02 10.70
N MET A 46 8.84 2.70 10.46
CA MET A 46 7.80 1.71 10.71
C MET A 46 7.39 1.60 12.19
N PRO A 47 8.30 1.49 13.17
CA PRO A 47 7.89 1.50 14.58
C PRO A 47 7.20 2.80 14.99
N SER A 48 7.66 3.96 14.50
CA SER A 48 7.01 5.25 14.79
C SER A 48 5.59 5.33 14.22
N LEU A 49 5.37 4.74 13.03
CA LEU A 49 4.03 4.62 12.43
C LEU A 49 3.11 3.77 13.32
N PHE A 50 3.57 2.62 13.78
CA PHE A 50 2.78 1.76 14.68
C PHE A 50 2.43 2.45 15.99
N ILE A 51 3.39 3.11 16.64
CA ILE A 51 3.18 3.82 17.90
C ILE A 51 2.13 4.92 17.70
N LEU A 52 2.29 5.71 16.64
CA LEU A 52 1.38 6.81 16.34
C LEU A 52 -0.02 6.31 15.98
N MET A 53 -0.12 5.24 15.22
CA MET A 53 -1.40 4.62 14.87
C MET A 53 -2.12 4.10 16.12
N ILE A 54 -1.44 3.39 17.01
CA ILE A 54 -2.03 2.90 18.26
C ILE A 54 -2.49 4.07 19.14
N ALA A 55 -1.68 5.12 19.27
CA ALA A 55 -2.06 6.30 20.04
C ALA A 55 -3.33 6.96 19.47
N LEU A 56 -3.43 7.09 18.14
CA LEU A 56 -4.62 7.64 17.49
C LEU A 56 -5.84 6.73 17.64
N ILE A 57 -5.69 5.40 17.54
CA ILE A 57 -6.78 4.44 17.79
C ILE A 57 -7.33 4.63 19.20
N ILE A 58 -6.46 4.61 20.20
CA ILE A 58 -6.87 4.78 21.60
C ILE A 58 -7.63 6.09 21.76
N TYR A 59 -7.12 7.19 21.20
CA TYR A 59 -7.77 8.48 21.29
C TYR A 59 -9.14 8.51 20.60
N VAL A 60 -9.24 8.03 19.36
CA VAL A 60 -10.51 8.01 18.61
C VAL A 60 -11.56 7.15 19.32
N LEU A 61 -11.17 6.02 19.91
CA LEU A 61 -12.08 5.15 20.63
C LEU A 61 -12.64 5.79 21.93
N THR A 62 -12.04 6.86 22.44
CA THR A 62 -12.60 7.63 23.56
C THR A 62 -13.66 8.65 23.14
N GLN A 63 -13.87 8.87 21.85
CA GLN A 63 -14.81 9.87 21.36
C GLN A 63 -16.24 9.30 21.22
N ASP A 64 -17.22 10.19 21.35
CA ASP A 64 -18.63 9.83 21.18
C ASP A 64 -18.91 9.42 19.72
N GLY A 65 -19.62 8.31 19.54
CA GLY A 65 -19.91 7.75 18.21
C GLY A 65 -18.87 6.70 17.75
N ALA A 66 -17.66 6.65 18.34
CA ALA A 66 -16.62 5.70 17.93
C ALA A 66 -17.04 4.24 18.08
N MET A 67 -17.82 3.90 19.11
CA MET A 67 -18.25 2.54 19.41
C MET A 67 -19.19 2.00 18.31
N GLU A 68 -19.98 2.84 17.67
CA GLU A 68 -20.83 2.44 16.53
C GLU A 68 -19.97 2.05 15.33
N GLY A 69 -18.95 2.85 15.00
CA GLY A 69 -17.99 2.53 13.94
C GLY A 69 -17.18 1.28 14.25
N LEU A 70 -16.75 1.10 15.50
CA LEU A 70 -16.06 -0.10 15.94
C LEU A 70 -16.92 -1.37 15.77
N ARG A 71 -18.19 -1.28 16.17
CA ARG A 71 -19.15 -2.38 15.99
C ARG A 71 -19.37 -2.68 14.51
N HIS A 72 -19.53 -1.66 13.69
CA HIS A 72 -19.70 -1.81 12.24
C HIS A 72 -18.49 -2.49 11.58
N TYR A 73 -17.30 -2.24 12.09
CA TYR A 73 -16.07 -2.87 11.61
C TYR A 73 -15.86 -4.30 12.09
N LEU A 74 -16.11 -4.56 13.39
CA LEU A 74 -15.76 -5.84 14.01
C LEU A 74 -16.86 -6.90 13.93
N VAL A 75 -18.13 -6.51 13.75
CA VAL A 75 -19.22 -7.47 13.63
C VAL A 75 -19.32 -7.94 12.19
N PRO A 76 -18.96 -9.21 11.90
CA PRO A 76 -18.94 -9.70 10.53
C PRO A 76 -20.37 -9.92 10.00
N ASP A 77 -20.63 -9.47 8.78
CA ASP A 77 -21.82 -9.83 8.01
C ASP A 77 -21.48 -10.96 7.03
N PHE A 78 -21.92 -12.15 7.33
CA PHE A 78 -21.69 -13.33 6.48
C PHE A 78 -22.68 -13.46 5.31
N SER A 79 -23.66 -12.58 5.19
CA SER A 79 -24.69 -12.65 4.13
C SER A 79 -24.09 -12.56 2.72
N GLN A 80 -22.97 -11.87 2.58
CA GLN A 80 -22.28 -11.61 1.31
C GLN A 80 -21.05 -12.51 1.07
N ILE A 81 -20.72 -13.44 1.95
CA ILE A 81 -19.45 -14.20 1.91
C ILE A 81 -19.27 -15.02 0.63
N THR A 82 -20.36 -15.43 0.00
CA THR A 82 -20.38 -16.17 -1.28
C THR A 82 -20.56 -15.26 -2.51
N SER A 83 -20.64 -13.95 -2.31
CA SER A 83 -20.80 -13.00 -3.40
C SER A 83 -19.51 -12.94 -4.25
N PRO A 84 -19.59 -13.25 -5.56
CA PRO A 84 -18.42 -13.17 -6.44
C PRO A 84 -17.80 -11.76 -6.44
N LYS A 85 -18.63 -10.72 -6.39
CA LYS A 85 -18.17 -9.34 -6.33
C LYS A 85 -17.32 -9.07 -5.10
N LEU A 86 -17.75 -9.55 -3.91
CA LEU A 86 -16.98 -9.40 -2.67
C LEU A 86 -15.63 -10.13 -2.75
N ILE A 87 -15.64 -11.38 -3.23
CA ILE A 87 -14.43 -12.20 -3.35
C ILE A 87 -13.42 -11.52 -4.27
N VAL A 88 -13.86 -11.06 -5.43
CA VAL A 88 -12.99 -10.38 -6.41
C VAL A 88 -12.44 -9.06 -5.86
N SER A 89 -13.28 -8.28 -5.19
CA SER A 89 -12.85 -7.03 -4.56
C SER A 89 -11.81 -7.28 -3.46
N ALA A 90 -12.02 -8.29 -2.61
CA ALA A 90 -11.06 -8.68 -1.58
C ALA A 90 -9.72 -9.17 -2.18
N MET A 91 -9.78 -9.95 -3.26
CA MET A 91 -8.57 -10.38 -3.98
C MET A 91 -7.83 -9.19 -4.60
N GLY A 92 -8.53 -8.26 -5.24
CA GLY A 92 -7.95 -7.03 -5.79
C GLY A 92 -7.23 -6.23 -4.71
N GLN A 93 -7.87 -6.07 -3.54
CA GLN A 93 -7.26 -5.40 -2.39
C GLN A 93 -6.01 -6.14 -1.89
N ALA A 94 -6.02 -7.47 -1.82
CA ALA A 94 -4.85 -8.25 -1.42
C ALA A 94 -3.68 -8.08 -2.41
N PHE A 95 -3.94 -8.08 -3.72
CA PHE A 95 -2.92 -7.82 -4.73
C PHE A 95 -2.30 -6.44 -4.59
N PHE A 96 -3.13 -5.42 -4.35
CA PHE A 96 -2.67 -4.06 -4.18
C PHE A 96 -1.84 -3.90 -2.90
N SER A 97 -2.35 -4.35 -1.75
CA SER A 97 -1.71 -4.25 -0.44
C SER A 97 -0.34 -4.92 -0.40
N MET A 98 -0.27 -6.15 -0.93
CA MET A 98 0.98 -6.91 -1.00
C MET A 98 1.91 -6.47 -2.15
N SER A 99 1.57 -5.43 -2.90
CA SER A 99 2.34 -4.93 -4.05
C SER A 99 2.70 -6.03 -5.07
N LEU A 100 1.80 -7.00 -5.26
CA LEU A 100 2.00 -8.08 -6.22
C LEU A 100 1.91 -7.53 -7.64
N GLY A 101 2.84 -7.90 -8.51
CA GLY A 101 2.91 -7.43 -9.90
C GLY A 101 3.54 -6.05 -10.10
N VAL A 102 3.88 -5.32 -9.04
CA VAL A 102 4.62 -4.03 -9.14
C VAL A 102 6.14 -4.26 -9.27
N GLY A 103 6.63 -5.45 -8.88
CA GLY A 103 8.05 -5.77 -8.87
C GLY A 103 8.74 -5.54 -7.53
N THR A 104 8.11 -4.86 -6.58
CA THR A 104 8.67 -4.56 -5.26
C THR A 104 9.06 -5.83 -4.51
N MET A 105 8.19 -6.85 -4.50
CA MET A 105 8.49 -8.14 -3.85
C MET A 105 9.64 -8.89 -4.52
N LEU A 106 9.83 -8.75 -5.84
CA LEU A 106 10.97 -9.35 -6.55
C LEU A 106 12.28 -8.68 -6.13
N VAL A 107 12.31 -7.33 -6.11
CA VAL A 107 13.49 -6.57 -5.74
C VAL A 107 13.84 -6.78 -4.28
N TYR A 108 12.89 -6.67 -3.37
CA TYR A 108 13.15 -6.88 -1.94
C TYR A 108 13.48 -8.34 -1.63
N GLY A 109 12.88 -9.29 -2.34
CA GLY A 109 13.24 -10.70 -2.26
C GLY A 109 14.70 -10.97 -2.63
N SER A 110 15.27 -10.20 -3.58
CA SER A 110 16.68 -10.32 -3.96
C SER A 110 17.66 -9.75 -2.92
N TYR A 111 17.18 -8.99 -1.93
CA TYR A 111 17.98 -8.45 -0.83
C TYR A 111 17.97 -9.34 0.41
N ILE A 112 17.12 -10.38 0.42
CA ILE A 112 17.04 -11.34 1.53
C ILE A 112 18.31 -12.21 1.51
N ARG A 113 18.81 -12.54 2.69
CA ARG A 113 19.99 -13.42 2.84
C ARG A 113 19.65 -14.84 2.42
N GLU A 114 20.64 -15.55 1.86
CA GLU A 114 20.47 -16.93 1.36
C GLU A 114 20.12 -17.95 2.46
N ASP A 115 20.46 -17.66 3.72
CA ASP A 115 20.18 -18.51 4.88
C ASP A 115 18.78 -18.32 5.49
N GLU A 116 17.98 -17.39 4.97
CA GLU A 116 16.64 -17.09 5.49
C GLU A 116 15.56 -18.07 4.99
N ASN A 117 14.63 -18.39 5.87
CA ASN A 117 13.50 -19.26 5.55
C ASN A 117 12.42 -18.50 4.78
N LEU A 118 12.49 -18.49 3.44
CA LEU A 118 11.61 -17.72 2.57
C LEU A 118 10.10 -17.94 2.82
N PRO A 119 9.61 -19.19 3.02
CA PRO A 119 8.21 -19.43 3.41
C PRO A 119 7.80 -18.71 4.70
N VAL A 120 8.65 -18.71 5.71
CA VAL A 120 8.39 -18.03 6.98
C VAL A 120 8.43 -16.52 6.81
N VAL A 121 9.42 -16.00 6.08
CA VAL A 121 9.50 -14.57 5.76
C VAL A 121 8.25 -14.10 5.03
N GLY A 122 7.82 -14.83 3.98
CA GLY A 122 6.60 -14.52 3.25
C GLY A 122 5.34 -14.54 4.12
N ALA A 123 5.24 -15.53 5.02
CA ALA A 123 4.12 -15.60 5.96
C ALA A 123 4.12 -14.42 6.94
N LEU A 124 5.30 -14.03 7.47
CA LEU A 124 5.44 -12.88 8.36
C LEU A 124 5.10 -11.55 7.67
N VAL A 125 5.53 -11.37 6.43
CA VAL A 125 5.18 -10.20 5.63
C VAL A 125 3.66 -10.11 5.47
N THR A 126 3.00 -11.20 5.04
CA THR A 126 1.54 -11.24 4.87
C THR A 126 0.80 -10.98 6.18
N LEU A 127 1.25 -11.59 7.28
CA LEU A 127 0.64 -11.39 8.60
C LEU A 127 0.79 -9.95 9.08
N THR A 128 1.96 -9.35 8.88
CA THR A 128 2.23 -7.95 9.25
C THR A 128 1.37 -7.00 8.42
N ASP A 129 1.30 -7.18 7.11
CA ASP A 129 0.46 -6.39 6.21
C ASP A 129 -1.01 -6.44 6.64
N THR A 130 -1.55 -7.65 6.86
CA THR A 130 -2.92 -7.84 7.33
C THR A 130 -3.16 -7.20 8.70
N SER A 131 -2.18 -7.28 9.61
CA SER A 131 -2.28 -6.67 10.95
C SER A 131 -2.32 -5.14 10.87
N VAL A 132 -1.49 -4.54 10.01
CA VAL A 132 -1.51 -3.08 9.78
C VAL A 132 -2.83 -2.64 9.18
N ALA A 133 -3.34 -3.36 8.18
CA ALA A 133 -4.62 -3.08 7.56
C ALA A 133 -5.77 -3.16 8.58
N PHE A 134 -5.75 -4.18 9.45
CA PHE A 134 -6.71 -4.32 10.52
C PHE A 134 -6.67 -3.16 11.53
N LEU A 135 -5.47 -2.76 11.96
CA LEU A 135 -5.28 -1.61 12.85
C LEU A 135 -5.72 -0.30 12.18
N ALA A 136 -5.43 -0.11 10.89
CA ALA A 136 -5.90 1.04 10.15
C ALA A 136 -7.43 1.10 10.08
N GLY A 137 -8.10 -0.05 9.92
CA GLY A 137 -9.56 -0.14 10.01
C GLY A 137 -10.12 0.24 11.39
N LEU A 138 -9.43 -0.17 12.48
CA LEU A 138 -9.76 0.24 13.85
C LEU A 138 -9.59 1.75 14.10
N LEU A 139 -8.78 2.43 13.32
CA LEU A 139 -8.65 3.88 13.37
C LEU A 139 -9.72 4.57 12.51
N VAL A 140 -9.79 4.19 11.25
CA VAL A 140 -10.53 4.95 10.22
C VAL A 140 -12.05 4.77 10.38
N LEU A 141 -12.55 3.54 10.60
CA LEU A 141 -13.99 3.31 10.68
C LEU A 141 -14.61 4.01 11.91
N PRO A 142 -14.08 3.86 13.14
CA PRO A 142 -14.57 4.65 14.26
C PRO A 142 -14.47 6.17 14.03
N ALA A 143 -13.37 6.66 13.42
CA ALA A 143 -13.21 8.08 13.13
C ALA A 143 -14.31 8.63 12.20
N ILE A 144 -14.73 7.86 11.18
CA ILE A 144 -15.84 8.23 10.28
C ILE A 144 -17.15 8.40 11.08
N PHE A 145 -17.47 7.49 11.99
CA PHE A 145 -18.70 7.57 12.78
C PHE A 145 -18.65 8.68 13.85
N VAL A 146 -17.46 8.97 14.38
CA VAL A 146 -17.26 10.18 15.19
C VAL A 146 -17.54 11.43 14.37
N ALA A 147 -17.05 11.50 13.11
CA ALA A 147 -17.33 12.62 12.21
C ALA A 147 -18.83 12.76 11.96
N GLN A 148 -19.54 11.66 11.74
CA GLN A 148 -21.01 11.65 11.58
C GLN A 148 -21.70 12.21 12.84
N ASN A 149 -21.27 11.79 14.03
CA ASN A 149 -21.82 12.29 15.29
C ASN A 149 -21.61 13.80 15.48
N LEU A 150 -20.53 14.35 14.90
CA LEU A 150 -20.26 15.80 14.86
C LEU A 150 -20.99 16.53 13.72
N GLY A 151 -21.86 15.83 12.97
CA GLY A 151 -22.67 16.41 11.88
C GLY A 151 -21.94 16.47 10.52
N VAL A 152 -20.80 15.81 10.35
CA VAL A 152 -20.12 15.71 9.06
C VAL A 152 -20.82 14.69 8.17
N THR A 153 -21.05 15.03 6.92
CA THR A 153 -21.61 14.09 5.93
C THR A 153 -20.57 13.01 5.60
N ILE A 154 -20.89 11.76 5.87
CA ILE A 154 -20.02 10.60 5.61
C ILE A 154 -20.50 9.69 4.48
N TYR A 155 -21.67 9.93 3.95
CA TYR A 155 -22.23 9.21 2.81
C TYR A 155 -22.24 10.08 1.56
N SER A 156 -21.90 9.48 0.44
CA SER A 156 -22.04 10.10 -0.89
C SER A 156 -23.49 10.13 -1.35
N ASP A 157 -23.78 10.87 -2.41
CA ASP A 157 -25.13 10.93 -3.01
C ASP A 157 -25.65 9.55 -3.45
N SER A 158 -24.75 8.59 -3.70
CA SER A 158 -25.10 7.20 -4.01
C SER A 158 -25.45 6.34 -2.78
N GLY A 159 -25.37 6.89 -1.57
CA GLY A 159 -25.61 6.17 -0.31
C GLY A 159 -24.46 5.28 0.16
N SER A 160 -23.32 5.31 -0.52
CA SER A 160 -22.10 4.62 -0.09
C SER A 160 -21.25 5.50 0.83
N LEU A 161 -20.50 4.87 1.75
CA LEU A 161 -19.52 5.61 2.57
C LEU A 161 -18.49 6.32 1.67
N ILE A 162 -18.17 7.56 2.02
CA ILE A 162 -17.10 8.32 1.37
C ILE A 162 -15.78 7.61 1.61
N ALA A 163 -15.02 7.38 0.55
CA ALA A 163 -13.78 6.61 0.55
C ALA A 163 -12.69 7.30 -0.28
N GLY A 164 -11.48 6.73 -0.26
CA GLY A 164 -10.35 7.23 -1.05
C GLY A 164 -9.87 8.63 -0.64
N PRO A 165 -9.45 9.47 -1.59
CA PRO A 165 -8.93 10.81 -1.30
C PRO A 165 -9.93 11.69 -0.55
N ASP A 166 -11.21 11.61 -0.87
CA ASP A 166 -12.24 12.43 -0.23
C ASP A 166 -12.39 12.13 1.26
N LEU A 167 -12.22 10.89 1.67
CA LEU A 167 -12.18 10.52 3.09
C LEU A 167 -11.02 11.20 3.80
N ILE A 168 -9.83 11.16 3.22
CA ILE A 168 -8.60 11.67 3.85
C ILE A 168 -8.57 13.20 3.87
N PHE A 169 -9.04 13.86 2.81
CA PHE A 169 -8.87 15.31 2.63
C PHE A 169 -10.14 16.13 2.87
N GLN A 170 -11.31 15.50 3.03
CA GLN A 170 -12.56 16.18 3.34
C GLN A 170 -13.15 15.72 4.69
N VAL A 171 -13.42 14.41 4.83
CA VAL A 171 -14.11 13.89 6.04
C VAL A 171 -13.24 13.98 7.27
N LEU A 172 -12.00 13.51 7.23
CA LEU A 172 -11.11 13.51 8.40
C LEU A 172 -10.69 14.93 8.85
N PRO A 173 -10.35 15.90 7.96
CA PRO A 173 -10.13 17.28 8.38
C PRO A 173 -11.36 17.92 9.02
N ALA A 174 -12.56 17.67 8.50
CA ALA A 174 -13.79 18.16 9.09
C ALA A 174 -14.04 17.56 10.49
N LEU A 175 -13.72 16.29 10.69
CA LEU A 175 -13.69 15.63 12.01
C LEU A 175 -12.74 16.36 12.96
N PHE A 176 -11.48 16.59 12.55
CA PHE A 176 -10.48 17.22 13.40
C PHE A 176 -10.88 18.66 13.77
N GLU A 177 -11.50 19.38 12.85
CA GLU A 177 -12.05 20.69 13.13
C GLU A 177 -13.17 20.65 14.18
N GLY A 178 -14.09 19.68 14.07
CA GLY A 178 -15.16 19.47 15.06
C GLY A 178 -14.66 19.11 16.47
N MET A 179 -13.46 18.56 16.60
CA MET A 179 -12.83 18.23 17.87
C MET A 179 -12.13 19.43 18.54
N GLY A 180 -12.14 20.61 17.96
CA GLY A 180 -11.55 21.84 18.49
C GLY A 180 -10.02 21.75 18.66
N VAL A 181 -9.49 22.22 19.80
CA VAL A 181 -8.03 22.26 20.04
C VAL A 181 -7.40 20.87 20.02
N ALA A 182 -8.08 19.85 20.55
CA ALA A 182 -7.59 18.47 20.51
C ALA A 182 -7.47 17.96 19.06
N GLY A 183 -8.41 18.32 18.20
CA GLY A 183 -8.40 17.96 16.79
C GLY A 183 -7.20 18.49 16.03
N LEU A 184 -6.64 19.64 16.42
CA LEU A 184 -5.41 20.15 15.82
C LEU A 184 -4.22 19.18 16.02
N PHE A 185 -4.04 18.67 17.25
CA PHE A 185 -2.97 17.72 17.56
C PHE A 185 -3.19 16.35 16.91
N VAL A 186 -4.45 15.87 16.94
CA VAL A 186 -4.84 14.59 16.33
C VAL A 186 -4.67 14.65 14.81
N GLY A 187 -5.13 15.71 14.17
CA GLY A 187 -4.97 15.91 12.73
C GLY A 187 -3.51 16.02 12.33
N PHE A 188 -2.69 16.76 13.07
CA PHE A 188 -1.25 16.84 12.83
C PHE A 188 -0.58 15.47 12.94
N ALA A 189 -0.89 14.71 14.01
CA ALA A 189 -0.38 13.35 14.20
C ALA A 189 -0.83 12.40 13.08
N PHE A 190 -2.10 12.49 12.65
CA PHE A 190 -2.63 11.72 11.54
C PHE A 190 -1.91 12.00 10.22
N PHE A 191 -1.71 13.26 9.87
CA PHE A 191 -1.01 13.62 8.64
C PHE A 191 0.49 13.28 8.67
N ILE A 192 1.13 13.31 9.83
CA ILE A 192 2.49 12.76 9.99
C ILE A 192 2.49 11.24 9.71
N LEU A 193 1.55 10.50 10.31
CA LEU A 193 1.38 9.06 10.08
C LEU A 193 1.20 8.76 8.59
N MET A 194 0.31 9.46 7.92
CA MET A 194 0.08 9.31 6.47
C MET A 194 1.31 9.65 5.65
N SER A 195 2.06 10.69 6.02
CA SER A 195 3.30 11.08 5.34
C SER A 195 4.38 10.00 5.48
N ILE A 196 4.53 9.40 6.66
CA ILE A 196 5.46 8.28 6.89
C ILE A 196 5.07 7.10 6.02
N ALA A 197 3.80 6.71 6.02
CA ALA A 197 3.30 5.61 5.20
C ALA A 197 3.51 5.86 3.70
N ALA A 198 3.26 7.08 3.23
CA ALA A 198 3.46 7.45 1.84
C ALA A 198 4.94 7.43 1.43
N VAL A 199 5.85 7.96 2.26
CA VAL A 199 7.29 7.97 1.98
C VAL A 199 7.85 6.55 1.92
N THR A 200 7.49 5.67 2.85
CA THR A 200 7.96 4.28 2.83
C THR A 200 7.46 3.53 1.60
N SER A 201 6.23 3.76 1.17
CA SER A 201 5.67 3.20 -0.07
C SER A 201 6.38 3.75 -1.32
N SER A 202 6.65 5.06 -1.38
CA SER A 202 7.33 5.66 -2.53
C SER A 202 8.78 5.18 -2.67
N ILE A 203 9.48 4.95 -1.55
CA ILE A 203 10.81 4.33 -1.53
C ILE A 203 10.76 2.95 -2.19
N SER A 204 9.82 2.12 -1.78
CA SER A 204 9.66 0.76 -2.30
C SER A 204 9.35 0.73 -3.80
N MET A 205 8.48 1.62 -4.26
CA MET A 205 8.11 1.70 -5.68
C MET A 205 9.25 2.25 -6.55
N LEU A 206 9.95 3.27 -6.10
CA LEU A 206 11.02 3.89 -6.88
C LEU A 206 12.28 3.00 -6.92
N GLU A 207 12.50 2.16 -5.91
CA GLU A 207 13.61 1.21 -5.89
C GLU A 207 13.55 0.20 -7.05
N VAL A 208 12.35 -0.20 -7.49
CA VAL A 208 12.18 -1.18 -8.57
C VAL A 208 12.88 -0.75 -9.88
N PRO A 209 12.56 0.39 -10.49
CA PRO A 209 13.26 0.83 -11.70
C PRO A 209 14.73 1.22 -11.45
N VAL A 210 15.07 1.69 -10.25
CA VAL A 210 16.46 2.03 -9.90
C VAL A 210 17.32 0.76 -9.83
N SER A 211 16.88 -0.27 -9.12
CA SER A 211 17.54 -1.56 -9.02
C SER A 211 17.75 -2.17 -10.42
N TYR A 212 16.71 -2.17 -11.25
CA TYR A 212 16.80 -2.63 -12.63
C TYR A 212 17.86 -1.85 -13.45
N ALA A 213 17.88 -0.53 -13.36
CA ALA A 213 18.86 0.30 -14.06
C ALA A 213 20.30 0.02 -13.61
N VAL A 214 20.49 -0.22 -12.30
CA VAL A 214 21.81 -0.53 -11.72
C VAL A 214 22.26 -1.94 -12.14
N GLU A 215 21.41 -2.93 -12.03
CA GLU A 215 21.78 -4.33 -12.25
C GLU A 215 21.86 -4.69 -13.73
N ALA A 216 20.85 -4.35 -14.52
CA ALA A 216 20.79 -4.70 -15.94
C ALA A 216 21.66 -3.80 -16.82
N HIS A 217 21.70 -2.50 -16.54
CA HIS A 217 22.39 -1.51 -17.37
C HIS A 217 23.70 -1.01 -16.77
N LYS A 218 24.08 -1.47 -15.55
CA LYS A 218 25.30 -1.08 -14.85
C LYS A 218 25.43 0.44 -14.64
N VAL A 219 24.32 1.13 -14.56
CA VAL A 219 24.29 2.58 -14.31
C VAL A 219 24.66 2.83 -12.84
N ASN A 220 25.40 3.89 -12.58
CA ASN A 220 25.68 4.29 -11.19
C ASN A 220 24.38 4.61 -10.45
N ARG A 221 24.23 4.05 -9.23
CA ARG A 221 23.01 4.14 -8.42
C ARG A 221 22.53 5.60 -8.25
N ASN A 222 23.42 6.50 -7.88
CA ASN A 222 23.05 7.92 -7.72
C ASN A 222 22.50 8.53 -9.02
N LYS A 223 23.16 8.27 -10.15
CA LYS A 223 22.67 8.76 -11.45
C LYS A 223 21.31 8.16 -11.81
N ALA A 224 21.14 6.85 -11.62
CA ALA A 224 19.87 6.17 -11.88
C ALA A 224 18.74 6.75 -11.00
N THR A 225 18.97 6.89 -9.71
CA THR A 225 17.98 7.39 -8.76
C THR A 225 17.53 8.82 -9.09
N TRP A 226 18.47 9.73 -9.35
CA TRP A 226 18.13 11.11 -9.71
C TRP A 226 17.44 11.22 -11.05
N LEU A 227 17.89 10.48 -12.07
CA LEU A 227 17.27 10.50 -13.39
C LEU A 227 15.83 9.96 -13.34
N ILE A 228 15.64 8.80 -12.70
CA ILE A 228 14.32 8.17 -12.60
C ILE A 228 13.41 9.03 -11.71
N GLY A 229 13.92 9.57 -10.60
CA GLY A 229 13.18 10.50 -9.76
C GLY A 229 12.72 11.74 -10.51
N LEU A 230 13.57 12.32 -11.37
CA LEU A 230 13.19 13.45 -12.21
C LEU A 230 12.10 13.09 -13.21
N ILE A 231 12.17 11.90 -13.82
CA ILE A 231 11.13 11.40 -14.74
C ILE A 231 9.81 11.23 -13.99
N VAL A 232 9.83 10.60 -12.80
CA VAL A 232 8.64 10.44 -11.97
C VAL A 232 8.06 11.79 -11.56
N PHE A 233 8.90 12.76 -11.17
CA PHE A 233 8.45 14.12 -10.86
C PHE A 233 7.82 14.81 -12.07
N ALA A 234 8.40 14.68 -13.25
CA ALA A 234 7.84 15.26 -14.48
C ALA A 234 6.46 14.66 -14.82
N ILE A 235 6.32 13.32 -14.71
CA ILE A 235 5.04 12.64 -14.94
C ILE A 235 4.02 13.06 -13.88
N SER A 236 4.40 13.12 -12.61
CA SER A 236 3.52 13.56 -11.52
C SER A 236 3.06 15.00 -11.71
N SER A 237 3.96 15.88 -12.16
CA SER A 237 3.61 17.27 -12.49
C SER A 237 2.63 17.34 -13.66
N ALA A 238 2.82 16.51 -14.70
CA ALA A 238 1.87 16.43 -15.81
C ALA A 238 0.48 15.93 -15.37
N ILE A 239 0.41 14.98 -14.43
CA ILE A 239 -0.85 14.53 -13.83
C ILE A 239 -1.50 15.69 -13.05
N CYS A 240 -0.72 16.45 -12.26
CA CYS A 240 -1.24 17.63 -11.54
C CYS A 240 -1.82 18.70 -12.49
N LEU A 241 -1.28 18.87 -13.69
CA LEU A 241 -1.80 19.82 -14.69
C LEU A 241 -3.18 19.44 -15.24
N ASN A 242 -3.53 18.16 -15.27
CA ASN A 242 -4.82 17.65 -15.73
C ASN A 242 -5.29 16.49 -14.83
N PHE A 243 -5.50 16.83 -13.56
CA PHE A 243 -5.73 15.85 -12.50
C PHE A 243 -6.97 14.99 -12.75
N ASP A 244 -8.10 15.60 -13.08
CA ASP A 244 -9.40 14.91 -13.22
C ASP A 244 -9.37 13.82 -14.31
N THR A 245 -8.63 14.03 -15.39
CA THR A 245 -8.56 13.07 -16.50
C THR A 245 -7.42 12.07 -16.32
N LEU A 246 -6.22 12.55 -15.97
CA LEU A 246 -5.03 11.71 -15.97
C LEU A 246 -4.93 10.84 -14.72
N PHE A 247 -5.37 11.33 -13.56
CA PHE A 247 -5.26 10.57 -12.30
C PHE A 247 -6.09 9.29 -12.36
N GLY A 248 -7.36 9.39 -12.74
CA GLY A 248 -8.24 8.22 -12.90
C GLY A 248 -7.72 7.24 -13.95
N PHE A 249 -7.25 7.76 -15.11
CA PHE A 249 -6.66 6.93 -16.16
C PHE A 249 -5.42 6.17 -15.66
N VAL A 250 -4.52 6.83 -14.95
CA VAL A 250 -3.30 6.20 -14.43
C VAL A 250 -3.64 5.13 -13.41
N ILE A 251 -4.56 5.39 -12.47
CA ILE A 251 -5.01 4.37 -11.50
C ILE A 251 -5.56 3.15 -12.22
N THR A 252 -6.50 3.34 -13.15
CA THR A 252 -7.11 2.22 -13.88
C THR A 252 -6.06 1.42 -14.66
N MET A 253 -5.15 2.08 -15.35
CA MET A 253 -4.13 1.39 -16.13
C MET A 253 -3.09 0.66 -15.27
N THR A 254 -2.64 1.27 -14.17
CA THR A 254 -1.60 0.68 -13.33
C THR A 254 -2.15 -0.35 -12.36
N THR A 255 -3.19 -0.01 -11.63
CA THR A 255 -3.68 -0.82 -10.49
C THR A 255 -4.67 -1.89 -10.94
N GLU A 256 -5.64 -1.51 -11.81
CA GLU A 256 -6.70 -2.44 -12.18
C GLU A 256 -6.31 -3.35 -13.34
N ARG A 257 -5.41 -2.91 -14.24
CA ARG A 257 -5.04 -3.68 -15.44
C ARG A 257 -3.61 -4.24 -15.39
N ALA A 258 -2.59 -3.39 -15.24
CA ALA A 258 -1.20 -3.83 -15.34
C ALA A 258 -0.79 -4.72 -14.18
N GLN A 259 -1.18 -4.38 -12.95
CA GLN A 259 -0.78 -5.11 -11.76
C GLN A 259 -1.28 -6.58 -11.73
N PRO A 260 -2.56 -6.90 -12.00
CA PRO A 260 -3.00 -8.29 -12.12
C PRO A 260 -2.32 -9.05 -13.25
N LEU A 261 -2.14 -8.42 -14.43
CA LEU A 261 -1.45 -9.05 -15.56
C LEU A 261 0.00 -9.41 -15.23
N LEU A 262 0.75 -8.50 -14.63
CA LEU A 262 2.13 -8.76 -14.23
C LEU A 262 2.20 -9.83 -13.13
N SER A 263 1.29 -9.82 -12.16
CA SER A 263 1.17 -10.88 -11.15
C SER A 263 0.93 -12.26 -11.79
N MET A 264 0.06 -12.32 -12.79
CA MET A 264 -0.19 -13.55 -13.54
C MET A 264 1.06 -14.01 -14.29
N MET A 265 1.79 -13.09 -14.94
CA MET A 265 3.05 -13.42 -15.63
C MET A 265 4.09 -13.98 -14.67
N VAL A 266 4.22 -13.43 -13.47
CA VAL A 266 5.11 -13.96 -12.43
C VAL A 266 4.70 -15.37 -12.00
N CYS A 267 3.41 -15.64 -11.82
CA CYS A 267 2.91 -16.98 -11.50
C CYS A 267 3.18 -17.98 -12.64
N ILE A 268 2.97 -17.57 -13.89
CA ILE A 268 3.27 -18.41 -15.06
C ILE A 268 4.77 -18.68 -15.12
N PHE A 269 5.60 -17.67 -14.95
CA PHE A 269 7.05 -17.83 -14.94
C PHE A 269 7.50 -18.81 -13.86
N ALA A 270 7.07 -18.61 -12.61
CA ALA A 270 7.44 -19.44 -11.48
C ALA A 270 6.89 -20.89 -11.58
N GLY A 271 5.68 -21.06 -12.13
CA GLY A 271 5.01 -22.36 -12.19
C GLY A 271 5.32 -23.20 -13.44
N TRP A 272 5.67 -22.55 -14.57
CA TRP A 272 5.78 -23.22 -15.87
C TRP A 272 7.15 -23.07 -16.54
N VAL A 273 7.84 -21.94 -16.36
CA VAL A 273 9.12 -21.62 -17.01
C VAL A 273 10.30 -21.94 -16.10
N PHE A 274 10.21 -21.55 -14.84
CA PHE A 274 11.30 -21.74 -13.90
C PHE A 274 11.41 -23.21 -13.44
N TYR A 275 12.63 -23.73 -13.38
CA TYR A 275 12.83 -25.13 -12.98
C TYR A 275 12.47 -25.36 -11.51
N ARG A 276 11.55 -26.29 -11.26
CA ARG A 276 11.11 -26.66 -9.91
C ARG A 276 12.26 -27.00 -8.96
N ASN A 277 13.28 -27.70 -9.48
CA ASN A 277 14.43 -28.09 -8.67
C ASN A 277 15.28 -26.89 -8.23
N THR A 278 15.39 -25.84 -9.05
CA THR A 278 16.10 -24.62 -8.70
C THR A 278 15.38 -23.87 -7.57
N ILE A 279 14.05 -23.78 -7.65
CA ILE A 279 13.23 -23.19 -6.57
C ILE A 279 13.41 -24.00 -5.29
N LEU A 280 13.38 -25.33 -5.39
CA LEU A 280 13.56 -26.20 -4.23
C LEU A 280 14.94 -26.04 -3.57
N GLN A 281 16.00 -25.91 -4.38
CA GLN A 281 17.36 -25.68 -3.87
C GLN A 281 17.44 -24.35 -3.12
N GLU A 282 16.88 -23.29 -3.66
CA GLU A 282 16.80 -21.98 -3.02
C GLU A 282 16.07 -22.04 -1.68
N LEU A 283 14.92 -22.70 -1.64
CA LEU A 283 14.16 -22.89 -0.41
C LEU A 283 14.88 -23.75 0.63
N LYS A 284 15.70 -24.72 0.19
CA LYS A 284 16.50 -25.57 1.07
C LYS A 284 17.66 -24.83 1.73
N SER A 285 18.16 -23.74 1.14
CA SER A 285 19.19 -22.91 1.75
C SER A 285 18.78 -22.39 3.12
N GLY A 286 17.54 -21.89 3.24
CA GLY A 286 16.99 -21.41 4.52
C GLY A 286 16.20 -22.45 5.33
N ASN A 287 15.80 -23.58 4.70
CA ASN A 287 15.08 -24.65 5.38
C ASN A 287 15.36 -26.03 4.72
N PRO A 288 16.36 -26.77 5.20
CA PRO A 288 16.72 -28.06 4.63
C PRO A 288 15.57 -29.08 4.53
N ASN A 289 14.58 -28.98 5.42
CA ASN A 289 13.45 -29.90 5.49
C ASN A 289 12.20 -29.44 4.71
N VAL A 290 12.28 -28.34 3.96
CA VAL A 290 11.13 -27.75 3.25
C VAL A 290 10.44 -28.73 2.29
N GLU A 291 11.20 -29.66 1.67
CA GLU A 291 10.68 -30.65 0.73
C GLU A 291 9.67 -31.61 1.36
N HIS A 292 9.83 -31.94 2.62
CA HIS A 292 8.92 -32.83 3.37
C HIS A 292 7.74 -32.09 3.96
N GLY A 293 7.79 -30.74 3.99
CA GLY A 293 6.76 -29.88 4.53
C GLY A 293 5.49 -29.80 3.67
N MET A 294 4.38 -29.42 4.31
CA MET A 294 3.10 -29.22 3.62
C MET A 294 3.18 -28.07 2.61
N PHE A 295 4.02 -27.06 2.88
CA PHE A 295 4.24 -25.93 1.98
C PHE A 295 4.67 -26.41 0.58
N TRP A 296 5.73 -27.23 0.47
CA TRP A 296 6.24 -27.69 -0.83
C TRP A 296 5.30 -28.66 -1.56
N LYS A 297 4.44 -29.37 -0.82
CA LYS A 297 3.42 -30.24 -1.43
C LYS A 297 2.31 -29.44 -2.12
N ILE A 298 1.92 -28.31 -1.56
CA ILE A 298 0.79 -27.48 -2.03
C ILE A 298 1.27 -26.38 -2.98
N TRP A 299 2.33 -25.66 -2.63
CA TRP A 299 2.77 -24.44 -3.31
C TRP A 299 2.96 -24.57 -4.83
N PRO A 300 3.64 -25.62 -5.37
CA PRO A 300 3.85 -25.74 -6.82
C PRO A 300 2.54 -25.86 -7.62
N VAL A 301 1.57 -26.61 -7.09
CA VAL A 301 0.25 -26.77 -7.73
C VAL A 301 -0.56 -25.48 -7.61
N TYR A 302 -0.50 -24.86 -6.45
CA TYR A 302 -1.20 -23.60 -6.16
C TYR A 302 -0.74 -22.47 -7.09
N VAL A 303 0.57 -22.23 -7.19
CA VAL A 303 1.15 -21.17 -8.05
C VAL A 303 0.94 -21.48 -9.53
N LYS A 304 0.97 -22.76 -9.91
CA LYS A 304 0.86 -23.17 -11.31
C LYS A 304 -0.56 -23.04 -11.87
N PHE A 305 -1.58 -23.33 -11.07
CA PHE A 305 -2.96 -23.42 -11.55
C PHE A 305 -3.92 -22.47 -10.82
N PHE A 306 -3.91 -22.48 -9.48
CA PHE A 306 -4.88 -21.72 -8.70
C PHE A 306 -4.64 -20.21 -8.77
N CYS A 307 -3.40 -19.75 -8.56
CA CYS A 307 -3.09 -18.32 -8.64
C CYS A 307 -3.45 -17.70 -10.01
N PRO A 308 -3.01 -18.24 -11.15
CA PRO A 308 -3.38 -17.68 -12.44
C PRO A 308 -4.89 -17.69 -12.71
N ALA A 309 -5.60 -18.76 -12.29
CA ALA A 309 -7.06 -18.84 -12.46
C ALA A 309 -7.78 -17.77 -11.63
N LEU A 310 -7.37 -17.58 -10.38
CA LEU A 310 -7.94 -16.55 -9.51
C LEU A 310 -7.64 -15.15 -10.04
N ILE A 311 -6.43 -14.89 -10.52
CA ILE A 311 -6.05 -13.60 -11.10
C ILE A 311 -6.86 -13.32 -12.37
N LEU A 312 -7.08 -14.33 -13.23
CA LEU A 312 -7.91 -14.19 -14.41
C LEU A 312 -9.37 -13.85 -14.05
N LEU A 313 -9.89 -14.43 -12.98
CA LEU A 313 -11.25 -14.10 -12.50
C LEU A 313 -11.34 -12.65 -12.04
N THR A 314 -10.36 -12.14 -11.28
CA THR A 314 -10.33 -10.73 -10.88
C THR A 314 -10.21 -9.80 -12.07
N PHE A 315 -9.34 -10.15 -13.02
CA PHE A 315 -9.13 -9.37 -14.23
C PHE A 315 -10.39 -9.32 -15.12
N ALA A 316 -11.07 -10.46 -15.30
CA ALA A 316 -12.28 -10.54 -16.13
C ALA A 316 -13.49 -9.79 -15.55
N GLN A 317 -13.53 -9.57 -14.24
CA GLN A 317 -14.62 -8.82 -13.59
C GLN A 317 -14.32 -7.33 -13.45
N GLY A 318 -13.09 -6.90 -13.68
CA GLY A 318 -12.70 -5.49 -13.79
C GLY A 318 -13.02 -4.85 -15.15
N PHE A 319 -13.60 -5.64 -16.05
CA PHE A 319 -14.18 -5.21 -17.34
C PHE A 319 -15.70 -5.36 -17.30
#